data_0dfbc1017f7bd3e547c4373541e12228
#
_entry.id   0dfbc1017f7bd3e547c4373541e12228
#
_cell.length_a   1.000
_cell.length_b   1.000
_cell.length_c   1.000
_cell.angle_alpha   90.00
_cell.angle_beta   90.00
_cell.angle_gamma   90.00
#
_symmetry.space_group_name_H-M   'P 1'
#
loop_
_entity.id
_entity.type
_entity.pdbx_description
1 polymer ?
#
loop_
_entity_poly.entity_id
_entity_poly.type
_entity_poly.pdbx_seq_one_letter_code
_entity_poly.pdbx_strand_id
1 'polypeptide(L)'
;MKSKLNYLPKQYQENKIHKINHSYLVEQFFDYKKIFSKIEKIVKHGDYTLGNEVNKFEKSLSKRMGAKFAIAVGNGTDALYLALKAFNIGKGDEVITTPFTFIATVASIVTAGAKPVFVDIKDDYNIDEKKIEKAIT
;
A
#
# COMPACT_ATOMS: atom_id res chain seq x y z
N MET A 1 8.28 -28.06 7.51
CA MET A 1 8.59 -26.62 7.33
C MET A 1 8.89 -26.20 5.87
N LYS A 2 8.15 -26.75 4.88
CA LYS A 2 8.37 -26.48 3.44
C LYS A 2 7.41 -25.42 2.83
N SER A 3 6.57 -24.76 3.59
CA SER A 3 5.46 -23.97 3.03
C SER A 3 5.64 -22.46 2.99
N LYS A 4 6.73 -21.89 3.52
CA LYS A 4 6.86 -20.42 3.64
C LYS A 4 7.51 -19.71 2.46
N LEU A 5 8.13 -20.44 1.52
CA LEU A 5 8.88 -19.83 0.41
C LEU A 5 8.24 -20.05 -0.98
N ASN A 6 7.11 -20.76 -1.07
CA ASN A 6 6.46 -21.06 -2.36
C ASN A 6 5.86 -19.83 -3.08
N TYR A 7 5.76 -18.68 -2.39
CA TYR A 7 5.33 -17.43 -3.00
C TYR A 7 6.48 -16.63 -3.62
N LEU A 8 7.74 -17.00 -3.33
CA LEU A 8 8.87 -16.31 -3.93
C LEU A 8 9.10 -16.80 -5.36
N PRO A 9 9.42 -15.91 -6.28
CA PRO A 9 9.84 -16.29 -7.63
C PRO A 9 10.98 -17.29 -7.61
N LYS A 10 11.03 -18.17 -8.59
CA LYS A 10 12.03 -19.26 -8.68
C LYS A 10 13.48 -18.79 -8.53
N GLN A 11 13.79 -17.59 -9.03
CA GLN A 11 15.12 -16.99 -8.92
C GLN A 11 15.62 -16.81 -7.48
N TYR A 12 14.70 -16.64 -6.51
CA TYR A 12 15.04 -16.53 -5.08
C TYR A 12 15.06 -17.89 -4.38
N GLN A 13 14.57 -18.95 -5.05
CA GLN A 13 14.51 -20.30 -4.50
C GLN A 13 15.71 -21.14 -4.90
N GLU A 14 16.34 -20.88 -6.04
CA GLU A 14 17.32 -21.77 -6.66
C GLU A 14 18.75 -21.24 -6.72
N ASN A 15 19.06 -20.08 -6.15
CA ASN A 15 20.41 -19.46 -6.20
C ASN A 15 21.02 -19.37 -7.64
N LYS A 16 20.17 -19.29 -8.66
CA LYS A 16 20.61 -19.16 -10.05
C LYS A 16 20.38 -17.74 -10.53
N ILE A 17 21.30 -17.24 -11.35
CA ILE A 17 21.12 -15.97 -12.02
C ILE A 17 20.07 -16.13 -13.10
N HIS A 18 18.87 -15.62 -12.86
CA HIS A 18 17.77 -15.61 -13.80
C HIS A 18 17.46 -14.17 -14.24
N LYS A 19 16.77 -14.06 -15.38
CA LYS A 19 16.24 -12.77 -15.82
C LYS A 19 15.28 -12.23 -14.75
N ILE A 20 15.57 -11.03 -14.26
CA ILE A 20 14.69 -10.32 -13.31
C ILE A 20 13.49 -9.80 -14.09
N ASN A 21 12.30 -10.26 -13.72
CA ASN A 21 11.06 -9.75 -14.30
C ASN A 21 10.57 -8.52 -13.51
N HIS A 22 9.89 -7.62 -14.20
CA HIS A 22 9.28 -6.45 -13.56
C HIS A 22 8.16 -6.83 -12.59
N SER A 23 7.45 -7.91 -12.85
CA SER A 23 6.39 -8.41 -11.98
C SER A 23 6.33 -9.94 -11.99
N TYR A 24 5.75 -10.52 -10.95
CA TYR A 24 5.57 -11.95 -10.74
C TYR A 24 4.11 -12.26 -10.40
N LEU A 25 3.18 -11.60 -11.05
CA LEU A 25 1.75 -11.71 -10.75
C LEU A 25 1.22 -13.13 -10.94
N VAL A 26 1.71 -13.86 -11.92
CA VAL A 26 1.30 -15.26 -12.17
C VAL A 26 1.68 -16.16 -10.99
N GLU A 27 2.89 -15.99 -10.46
CA GLU A 27 3.38 -16.75 -9.31
C GLU A 27 2.66 -16.35 -8.02
N GLN A 28 2.33 -15.07 -7.86
CA GLN A 28 1.57 -14.59 -6.70
C GLN A 28 0.15 -15.14 -6.65
N PHE A 29 -0.47 -15.37 -7.81
CA PHE A 29 -1.84 -15.84 -7.91
C PHE A 29 -1.95 -17.30 -8.36
N PHE A 30 -0.96 -18.13 -8.03
CA PHE A 30 -0.94 -19.55 -8.41
C PHE A 30 -2.16 -20.34 -7.89
N ASP A 31 -2.76 -19.93 -6.81
CA ASP A 31 -3.96 -20.54 -6.23
C ASP A 31 -5.27 -19.81 -6.59
N TYR A 32 -5.30 -19.15 -7.73
CA TYR A 32 -6.43 -18.36 -8.22
C TYR A 32 -7.80 -19.06 -8.11
N LYS A 33 -7.83 -20.39 -8.22
CA LYS A 33 -9.08 -21.17 -8.07
C LYS A 33 -9.71 -21.00 -6.69
N LYS A 34 -8.90 -20.86 -5.63
CA LYS A 34 -9.41 -20.58 -4.27
C LYS A 34 -9.96 -19.16 -4.18
N ILE A 35 -9.34 -18.23 -4.87
CA ILE A 35 -9.79 -16.84 -4.93
C ILE A 35 -11.16 -16.80 -5.62
N PHE A 36 -11.30 -17.42 -6.79
CA PHE A 36 -12.58 -17.47 -7.52
C PHE A 36 -13.68 -18.17 -6.73
N SER A 37 -13.38 -19.27 -6.03
CA SER A 37 -14.36 -19.92 -5.16
C SER A 37 -14.89 -19.04 -4.04
N LYS A 38 -14.05 -18.14 -3.50
CA LYS A 38 -14.49 -17.15 -2.49
C LYS A 38 -15.34 -16.05 -3.13
N ILE A 39 -14.94 -15.55 -4.30
CA ILE A 39 -15.70 -14.56 -5.06
C ILE A 39 -17.09 -15.11 -5.41
N GLU A 40 -17.17 -16.35 -5.87
CA GLU A 40 -18.45 -17.01 -6.16
C GLU A 40 -19.38 -17.01 -4.96
N LYS A 41 -18.87 -17.30 -3.76
CA LYS A 41 -19.68 -17.24 -2.53
C LYS A 41 -20.21 -15.85 -2.24
N ILE A 42 -19.36 -14.83 -2.38
CA ILE A 42 -19.78 -13.43 -2.18
C ILE A 42 -20.89 -13.05 -3.17
N VAL A 43 -20.70 -13.41 -4.44
CA VAL A 43 -21.68 -13.15 -5.50
C VAL A 43 -23.02 -13.82 -5.18
N LYS A 44 -23.02 -15.08 -4.77
CA LYS A 44 -24.24 -15.83 -4.42
C LYS A 44 -25.00 -15.26 -3.22
N HIS A 45 -24.29 -14.64 -2.28
CA HIS A 45 -24.90 -14.05 -1.08
C HIS A 45 -25.25 -12.57 -1.21
N GLY A 46 -24.76 -11.89 -2.27
CA GLY A 46 -25.02 -10.47 -2.49
C GLY A 46 -24.30 -9.52 -1.52
N ASP A 47 -23.25 -9.98 -0.84
CA ASP A 47 -22.53 -9.23 0.22
C ASP A 47 -21.40 -8.37 -0.39
N TYR A 48 -21.78 -7.39 -1.23
CA TYR A 48 -20.82 -6.62 -2.03
C TYR A 48 -20.25 -5.38 -1.34
N THR A 49 -20.99 -4.77 -0.43
CA THR A 49 -20.60 -3.48 0.15
C THR A 49 -20.39 -3.59 1.64
N LEU A 50 -19.20 -3.26 2.12
CA LEU A 50 -18.81 -3.34 3.53
C LEU A 50 -19.12 -4.70 4.17
N GLY A 51 -19.00 -5.75 3.38
CA GLY A 51 -19.39 -7.10 3.77
C GLY A 51 -18.41 -7.76 4.74
N ASN A 52 -18.75 -9.01 5.05
CA ASN A 52 -18.03 -9.82 6.04
C ASN A 52 -16.54 -10.03 5.69
N GLU A 53 -16.21 -10.10 4.40
CA GLU A 53 -14.81 -10.28 3.97
C GLU A 53 -13.97 -9.02 4.20
N VAL A 54 -14.56 -7.83 4.07
CA VAL A 54 -13.90 -6.56 4.42
C VAL A 54 -13.60 -6.54 5.93
N ASN A 55 -14.58 -6.86 6.76
CA ASN A 55 -14.38 -6.93 8.22
C ASN A 55 -13.28 -7.92 8.63
N LYS A 56 -13.21 -9.09 7.97
CA LYS A 56 -12.15 -10.09 8.21
C LYS A 56 -10.79 -9.57 7.78
N PHE A 57 -10.72 -8.88 6.65
CA PHE A 57 -9.51 -8.26 6.15
C PHE A 57 -8.98 -7.20 7.13
N GLU A 58 -9.82 -6.26 7.54
CA GLU A 58 -9.47 -5.21 8.49
C GLU A 58 -8.96 -5.78 9.83
N LYS A 59 -9.66 -6.76 10.40
CA LYS A 59 -9.22 -7.46 11.61
C LYS A 59 -7.88 -8.18 11.44
N SER A 60 -7.67 -8.81 10.31
CA SER A 60 -6.42 -9.51 10.02
C SER A 60 -5.26 -8.53 9.85
N LEU A 61 -5.50 -7.42 9.15
CA LEU A 61 -4.50 -6.39 8.90
C LEU A 61 -4.14 -5.65 10.18
N SER A 62 -5.12 -5.23 10.98
CA SER A 62 -4.86 -4.56 12.27
C SER A 62 -4.02 -5.42 13.20
N LYS A 63 -4.35 -6.72 13.30
CA LYS A 63 -3.55 -7.68 14.09
C LYS A 63 -2.12 -7.83 13.56
N ARG A 64 -1.94 -7.91 12.24
CA ARG A 64 -0.62 -8.07 11.62
C ARG A 64 0.27 -6.85 11.79
N MET A 65 -0.32 -5.66 11.75
CA MET A 65 0.37 -4.37 11.88
C MET A 65 0.53 -3.92 13.33
N GLY A 66 -0.05 -4.63 14.31
CA GLY A 66 -0.07 -4.20 15.71
C GLY A 66 -0.88 -2.92 15.93
N ALA A 67 -1.76 -2.56 15.00
CA ALA A 67 -2.61 -1.38 15.07
C ALA A 67 -3.93 -1.69 15.76
N LYS A 68 -4.52 -0.69 16.43
CA LYS A 68 -5.84 -0.85 17.05
C LYS A 68 -6.96 -1.06 16.04
N PHE A 69 -6.85 -0.38 14.89
CA PHE A 69 -7.83 -0.44 13.81
C PHE A 69 -7.11 -0.51 12.46
N ALA A 70 -7.77 -1.08 11.48
CA ALA A 70 -7.46 -0.95 10.06
C ALA A 70 -8.78 -0.65 9.35
N ILE A 71 -8.74 0.25 8.39
CA ILE A 71 -9.91 0.68 7.61
C ILE A 71 -9.62 0.44 6.15
N ALA A 72 -10.45 -0.37 5.50
CA ALA A 72 -10.34 -0.63 4.08
C ALA A 72 -10.91 0.55 3.27
N VAL A 73 -10.20 0.92 2.22
CA VAL A 73 -10.56 1.99 1.28
C VAL A 73 -10.43 1.49 -0.15
N GLY A 74 -10.87 2.26 -1.14
CA GLY A 74 -10.94 1.83 -2.53
C GLY A 74 -9.57 1.50 -3.15
N ASN A 75 -8.55 2.26 -2.79
CA ASN A 75 -7.19 2.09 -3.30
C ASN A 75 -6.17 2.86 -2.44
N GLY A 76 -4.87 2.75 -2.78
CA GLY A 76 -3.81 3.42 -2.03
C GLY A 76 -3.83 4.95 -2.13
N THR A 77 -4.31 5.51 -3.22
CA THR A 77 -4.48 6.96 -3.38
C THR A 77 -5.52 7.50 -2.41
N ASP A 78 -6.65 6.80 -2.31
CA ASP A 78 -7.70 7.13 -1.34
C ASP A 78 -7.19 7.01 0.09
N ALA A 79 -6.37 6.00 0.39
CA ALA A 79 -5.76 5.82 1.71
C ALA A 79 -4.90 7.03 2.10
N LEU A 80 -4.05 7.51 1.20
CA LEU A 80 -3.22 8.70 1.44
C LEU A 80 -4.08 9.95 1.62
N TYR A 81 -5.04 10.18 0.72
CA TYR A 81 -5.93 11.34 0.78
C TYR A 81 -6.75 11.36 2.07
N LEU A 82 -7.40 10.24 2.41
CA LEU A 82 -8.23 10.13 3.61
C LEU A 82 -7.42 10.26 4.90
N ALA A 83 -6.18 9.76 4.92
CA ALA A 83 -5.28 9.98 6.05
C ALA A 83 -5.00 11.47 6.27
N LEU A 84 -4.68 12.22 5.20
CA LEU A 84 -4.49 13.67 5.29
C LEU A 84 -5.75 14.38 5.81
N LYS A 85 -6.92 14.01 5.28
CA LYS A 85 -8.20 14.58 5.73
C LYS A 85 -8.53 14.24 7.19
N ALA A 86 -8.18 13.04 7.65
CA ALA A 86 -8.37 12.63 9.05
C ALA A 86 -7.55 13.48 10.04
N PHE A 87 -6.41 14.00 9.59
CA PHE A 87 -5.59 14.97 10.35
C PHE A 87 -5.97 16.42 10.09
N ASN A 88 -7.08 16.69 9.37
CA ASN A 88 -7.55 18.03 8.97
C ASN A 88 -6.52 18.80 8.11
N ILE A 89 -5.63 18.12 7.42
CA ILE A 89 -4.65 18.72 6.53
C ILE A 89 -5.36 19.24 5.28
N GLY A 90 -5.05 20.51 4.89
CA GLY A 90 -5.70 21.19 3.78
C GLY A 90 -5.03 22.51 3.42
N LYS A 91 -5.87 23.49 3.03
CA LYS A 91 -5.40 24.80 2.58
C LYS A 91 -4.60 25.53 3.69
N GLY A 92 -3.38 25.91 3.34
CA GLY A 92 -2.46 26.58 4.26
C GLY A 92 -1.45 25.65 4.91
N ASP A 93 -1.66 24.32 4.82
CA ASP A 93 -0.72 23.35 5.36
C ASP A 93 0.32 22.93 4.32
N GLU A 94 1.48 22.53 4.78
CA GLU A 94 2.55 21.93 3.99
C GLU A 94 2.74 20.46 4.39
N VAL A 95 3.00 19.62 3.40
CA VAL A 95 3.28 18.19 3.61
C VAL A 95 4.63 17.85 2.97
N ILE A 96 5.58 17.48 3.81
CA ILE A 96 6.92 17.10 3.37
C ILE A 96 6.86 15.69 2.77
N THR A 97 7.40 15.54 1.57
CA THR A 97 7.51 14.27 0.85
C THR A 97 8.76 14.25 -0.03
N THR A 98 8.98 13.15 -0.76
CA THR A 98 10.08 13.06 -1.73
C THR A 98 9.55 13.20 -3.17
N PRO A 99 10.33 13.80 -4.11
CA PRO A 99 9.97 13.79 -5.53
C PRO A 99 10.12 12.41 -6.18
N PHE A 100 10.91 11.51 -5.60
CA PHE A 100 11.10 10.15 -6.08
C PHE A 100 10.00 9.23 -5.52
N THR A 101 8.82 9.35 -6.07
CA THR A 101 7.64 8.58 -5.63
C THR A 101 6.63 8.40 -6.75
N PHE A 102 5.63 7.57 -6.51
CA PHE A 102 4.49 7.47 -7.42
C PHE A 102 3.64 8.74 -7.34
N ILE A 103 3.10 9.15 -8.48
CA ILE A 103 2.32 10.41 -8.62
C ILE A 103 1.19 10.54 -7.57
N ALA A 104 0.61 9.44 -7.13
CA ALA A 104 -0.47 9.45 -6.15
C ALA A 104 -0.07 10.12 -4.82
N THR A 105 1.20 10.06 -4.41
CA THR A 105 1.68 10.71 -3.19
C THR A 105 1.48 12.22 -3.27
N VAL A 106 1.95 12.82 -4.35
CA VAL A 106 1.83 14.28 -4.57
C VAL A 106 0.38 14.68 -4.87
N ALA A 107 -0.31 13.87 -5.70
CA ALA A 107 -1.70 14.13 -6.04
C ALA A 107 -2.61 14.13 -4.81
N SER A 108 -2.42 13.22 -3.87
CA SER A 108 -3.20 13.17 -2.63
C SER A 108 -3.02 14.43 -1.77
N ILE A 109 -1.79 14.96 -1.69
CA ILE A 109 -1.48 16.19 -0.96
C ILE A 109 -2.21 17.39 -1.61
N VAL A 110 -2.06 17.53 -2.93
CA VAL A 110 -2.68 18.63 -3.68
C VAL A 110 -4.20 18.54 -3.63
N THR A 111 -4.77 17.34 -3.77
CA THR A 111 -6.22 17.11 -3.67
C THR A 111 -6.75 17.41 -2.27
N ALA A 112 -5.96 17.16 -1.23
CA ALA A 112 -6.33 17.56 0.13
C ALA A 112 -6.35 19.08 0.32
N GLY A 113 -5.76 19.84 -0.60
CA GLY A 113 -5.64 21.31 -0.57
C GLY A 113 -4.33 21.80 0.04
N ALA A 114 -3.43 20.90 0.42
CA ALA A 114 -2.14 21.24 1.01
C ALA A 114 -1.05 21.43 -0.07
N LYS A 115 0.06 22.03 0.33
CA LYS A 115 1.23 22.26 -0.52
C LYS A 115 2.27 21.14 -0.29
N PRO A 116 2.71 20.39 -1.32
CA PRO A 116 3.82 19.47 -1.18
C PRO A 116 5.14 20.25 -1.05
N VAL A 117 5.97 19.83 -0.09
CA VAL A 117 7.34 20.29 0.09
C VAL A 117 8.28 19.13 -0.16
N PHE A 118 9.20 19.29 -1.09
CA PHE A 118 10.04 18.18 -1.52
C PHE A 118 11.37 18.15 -0.78
N VAL A 119 11.69 16.96 -0.28
CA VAL A 119 12.99 16.60 0.28
C VAL A 119 13.56 15.45 -0.52
N ASP A 120 14.82 15.54 -0.88
CA ASP A 120 15.50 14.54 -1.72
C ASP A 120 15.65 13.19 -1.00
N ILE A 121 16.03 12.18 -1.76
CA ILE A 121 16.27 10.82 -1.27
C ILE A 121 17.75 10.60 -0.95
N LYS A 122 18.02 9.56 -0.16
CA LYS A 122 19.35 8.98 0.07
C LYS A 122 19.66 7.90 -0.99
N ASP A 123 20.85 7.33 -0.93
CA ASP A 123 21.30 6.24 -1.79
C ASP A 123 20.45 4.96 -1.67
N ASP A 124 19.74 4.79 -0.55
CA ASP A 124 18.78 3.70 -0.34
C ASP A 124 17.36 3.99 -0.88
N TYR A 125 17.20 5.09 -1.59
CA TYR A 125 15.93 5.57 -2.18
C TYR A 125 14.85 5.97 -1.16
N ASN A 126 15.14 6.01 0.14
CA ASN A 126 14.24 6.59 1.13
C ASN A 126 14.48 8.10 1.25
N ILE A 127 13.48 8.83 1.76
CA ILE A 127 13.60 10.26 2.03
C ILE A 127 14.83 10.54 2.93
N ASP A 128 15.56 11.61 2.63
CA ASP A 128 16.70 12.03 3.45
C ASP A 128 16.21 12.73 4.72
N GLU A 129 16.14 12.01 5.81
CA GLU A 129 15.67 12.49 7.10
C GLU A 129 16.48 13.67 7.63
N LYS A 130 17.76 13.80 7.25
CA LYS A 130 18.63 14.93 7.66
C LYS A 130 18.25 16.24 6.99
N LYS A 131 17.51 16.18 5.89
CA LYS A 131 17.04 17.34 5.16
C LYS A 131 15.63 17.78 5.58
N ILE A 132 14.89 16.94 6.32
CA ILE A 132 13.50 17.23 6.72
C ILE A 132 13.43 18.46 7.60
N GLU A 133 14.30 18.59 8.62
CA GLU A 133 14.29 19.71 9.56
C GLU A 133 14.42 21.06 8.84
N LYS A 134 15.26 21.12 7.81
CA LYS A 134 15.47 22.35 7.01
C LYS A 134 14.27 22.69 6.12
N ALA A 135 13.39 21.74 5.87
CA ALA A 135 12.19 21.93 5.05
C ALA A 135 10.95 22.33 5.89
N ILE A 136 11.07 22.35 7.21
CA ILE A 136 10.00 22.80 8.11
C ILE A 136 10.00 24.34 8.12
N THR A 137 8.85 24.96 7.84
CA THR A 137 8.65 26.41 7.79
C THR A 137 7.91 26.93 9.03
#